data_da4f2c98a363f4de8ab6003a259fb6c9
#
_entry.id   da4f2c98a363f4de8ab6003a259fb6c9
#
_cell.length_a   1.000
_cell.length_b   1.000
_cell.length_c   1.000
_cell.angle_alpha   90.00
_cell.angle_beta   90.00
_cell.angle_gamma   90.00
#
_symmetry.space_group_name_H-M   'P 1'
#
loop_
_entity.id
_entity.type
_entity.pdbx_description
1 polymer ?
#
loop_
_entity_poly.entity_id
_entity_poly.type
_entity_poly.pdbx_seq_one_letter_code
_entity_poly.pdbx_strand_id
1 'polypeptide(L)'
;MDHTWGDNNCGNDQVADTPTQEEENYGCPNFPANINSCNTTNPNGDMFMNYMDYTNDGCMNMFTQGQKSRMVSAINVYRSQILNSTICDSLTTSITETEMINNIKDNKIFDILGREWKCDFIDLPPGIYIINNNKIFKIKGQK
;
A
#
# COMPACT_ATOMS: atom_id res chain seq x y z
N MET A 1 6.48 -10.46 -14.43
CA MET A 1 6.82 -9.21 -15.11
C MET A 1 8.33 -9.15 -15.11
N ASP A 2 8.94 -8.77 -16.21
CA ASP A 2 10.39 -8.79 -16.35
C ASP A 2 10.98 -7.49 -15.80
N HIS A 3 12.27 -7.50 -15.50
CA HIS A 3 13.00 -6.29 -15.11
C HIS A 3 13.12 -5.31 -16.28
N THR A 4 13.42 -4.05 -16.01
CA THR A 4 13.53 -3.00 -17.03
C THR A 4 14.60 -3.27 -18.10
N TRP A 5 15.61 -4.09 -17.80
CA TRP A 5 16.65 -4.51 -18.77
C TRP A 5 16.27 -5.79 -19.56
N GLY A 6 15.09 -6.39 -19.29
CA GLY A 6 14.67 -7.62 -19.94
C GLY A 6 15.55 -8.82 -19.56
N ASP A 7 15.84 -9.67 -20.54
CA ASP A 7 16.61 -10.89 -20.31
C ASP A 7 18.14 -10.68 -20.34
N ASN A 8 18.67 -9.70 -21.04
CA ASN A 8 20.10 -9.35 -21.12
C ASN A 8 20.35 -8.11 -21.99
N ASN A 9 21.42 -7.36 -21.68
CA ASN A 9 22.08 -6.36 -22.54
C ASN A 9 21.14 -5.63 -23.51
N CYS A 10 20.44 -4.63 -23.03
CA CYS A 10 19.46 -3.89 -23.82
C CYS A 10 18.29 -4.76 -24.34
N GLY A 11 17.93 -5.76 -23.56
CA GLY A 11 16.79 -6.64 -23.84
C GLY A 11 15.46 -5.89 -23.78
N ASN A 12 14.39 -6.63 -24.02
CA ASN A 12 13.04 -6.09 -24.04
C ASN A 12 12.24 -6.72 -22.90
N ASP A 13 11.76 -5.89 -21.96
CA ASP A 13 10.88 -6.29 -20.87
C ASP A 13 9.42 -6.52 -21.30
N GLN A 14 9.14 -6.51 -22.61
CA GLN A 14 7.82 -6.65 -23.21
C GLN A 14 6.84 -5.52 -22.83
N VAL A 15 7.36 -4.35 -22.46
CA VAL A 15 6.60 -3.15 -22.14
C VAL A 15 7.08 -1.99 -23.01
N ALA A 16 6.18 -1.43 -23.80
CA ALA A 16 6.58 -0.47 -24.85
C ALA A 16 6.94 0.92 -24.30
N ASP A 17 6.56 1.24 -23.08
CA ASP A 17 6.78 2.55 -22.45
C ASP A 17 7.85 2.54 -21.36
N THR A 18 8.62 1.47 -21.27
CA THR A 18 9.90 1.40 -20.54
C THR A 18 11.04 1.58 -21.53
N PRO A 19 12.02 2.48 -21.27
CA PRO A 19 13.20 2.58 -22.10
C PRO A 19 14.05 1.31 -21.96
N THR A 20 14.70 0.90 -23.05
CA THR A 20 15.66 -0.21 -23.02
C THR A 20 16.84 0.15 -22.13
N GLN A 21 17.26 -0.79 -21.30
CA GLN A 21 18.32 -0.66 -20.31
C GLN A 21 19.24 -1.89 -20.40
N GLU A 22 20.53 -1.70 -20.16
CA GLU A 22 21.51 -2.79 -20.29
C GLU A 22 21.52 -3.72 -19.08
N GLU A 23 21.52 -3.10 -17.90
CA GLU A 23 21.64 -3.80 -16.63
C GLU A 23 20.89 -3.04 -15.51
N GLU A 24 20.87 -3.58 -14.32
CA GLU A 24 20.28 -2.96 -13.15
C GLU A 24 21.04 -1.71 -12.69
N ASN A 25 20.33 -0.74 -12.16
CA ASN A 25 20.91 0.40 -11.46
C ASN A 25 20.92 0.18 -9.95
N TYR A 26 21.93 0.68 -9.28
CA TYR A 26 22.07 0.61 -7.82
C TYR A 26 22.17 2.01 -7.20
N GLY A 27 21.95 2.06 -5.88
CA GLY A 27 22.01 3.31 -5.13
C GLY A 27 20.83 4.23 -5.41
N CYS A 28 21.10 5.51 -5.58
CA CYS A 28 20.09 6.55 -5.79
C CYS A 28 20.59 7.54 -6.83
N PRO A 29 20.53 7.21 -8.12
CA PRO A 29 20.95 8.12 -9.20
C PRO A 29 20.15 9.42 -9.18
N ASN A 30 20.74 10.49 -9.71
CA ASN A 30 20.03 11.76 -9.90
C ASN A 30 19.21 11.73 -11.18
N PHE A 31 18.02 12.32 -11.15
CA PHE A 31 17.19 12.49 -12.35
C PHE A 31 17.47 13.87 -13.02
N PRO A 32 17.55 13.96 -14.35
CA PRO A 32 17.57 12.86 -15.30
C PRO A 32 18.84 12.00 -15.15
N ALA A 33 18.71 10.70 -15.39
CA ALA A 33 19.84 9.81 -15.28
C ALA A 33 20.88 10.15 -16.38
N ASN A 34 22.10 10.41 -15.95
CA ASN A 34 23.21 10.56 -16.90
C ASN A 34 23.62 9.22 -17.54
N ILE A 35 23.02 8.13 -17.09
CA ILE A 35 23.23 6.78 -17.55
C ILE A 35 22.16 6.49 -18.61
N ASN A 36 22.60 6.23 -19.82
CA ASN A 36 21.77 5.75 -20.91
C ASN A 36 22.50 4.54 -21.48
N SER A 37 22.34 3.42 -20.79
CA SER A 37 23.19 2.24 -20.99
C SER A 37 23.03 1.63 -22.38
N CYS A 38 21.87 1.78 -23.02
CA CYS A 38 21.61 1.21 -24.35
C CYS A 38 21.70 2.21 -25.50
N ASN A 39 22.33 3.36 -25.32
CA ASN A 39 22.43 4.41 -26.33
C ASN A 39 21.08 4.77 -26.98
N THR A 40 20.00 4.70 -26.19
CA THR A 40 18.70 5.09 -26.66
C THR A 40 18.62 6.61 -26.80
N THR A 41 17.69 7.09 -27.60
CA THR A 41 17.44 8.54 -27.72
C THR A 41 16.62 9.08 -26.53
N ASN A 42 16.51 8.33 -25.44
CA ASN A 42 15.78 8.75 -24.27
C ASN A 42 16.56 9.85 -23.53
N PRO A 43 16.05 11.10 -23.50
CA PRO A 43 16.73 12.22 -22.85
C PRO A 43 16.78 12.10 -21.33
N ASN A 44 16.00 11.20 -20.75
CA ASN A 44 15.92 11.00 -19.31
C ASN A 44 16.85 9.88 -18.80
N GLY A 45 17.51 9.17 -19.73
CA GLY A 45 18.36 8.02 -19.39
C GLY A 45 17.59 6.78 -18.97
N ASP A 46 18.23 5.90 -18.22
CA ASP A 46 17.63 4.69 -17.68
C ASP A 46 16.55 5.02 -16.66
N MET A 47 15.51 4.19 -16.59
CA MET A 47 14.37 4.41 -15.71
C MET A 47 14.63 3.84 -14.29
N PHE A 48 15.69 4.32 -13.66
CA PHE A 48 16.15 3.84 -12.35
C PHE A 48 15.11 3.95 -11.22
N MET A 49 14.12 4.86 -11.33
CA MET A 49 13.06 5.05 -10.35
C MET A 49 11.92 4.02 -10.47
N ASN A 50 12.01 3.11 -11.44
CA ASN A 50 11.01 2.08 -11.64
C ASN A 50 11.13 0.98 -10.58
N TYR A 51 10.02 0.50 -10.02
CA TYR A 51 10.01 -0.61 -9.05
C TYR A 51 10.53 -1.95 -9.62
N MET A 52 10.78 -2.04 -10.92
CA MET A 52 11.39 -3.20 -11.57
C MET A 52 12.89 -3.04 -11.78
N ASP A 53 13.50 -1.99 -11.24
CA ASP A 53 14.94 -1.80 -11.14
C ASP A 53 15.46 -2.18 -9.74
N TYR A 54 16.75 -2.06 -9.46
CA TYR A 54 17.39 -2.45 -8.19
C TYR A 54 17.98 -1.27 -7.41
N THR A 55 17.50 -0.08 -7.66
CA THR A 55 17.86 1.09 -6.86
C THR A 55 17.31 0.99 -5.43
N ASN A 56 17.79 1.84 -4.53
CA ASN A 56 17.29 1.85 -3.15
C ASN A 56 15.80 2.21 -3.11
N ASP A 57 15.04 1.59 -2.21
CA ASP A 57 13.60 1.76 -2.06
C ASP A 57 13.14 3.23 -2.01
N GLY A 58 13.93 4.09 -1.36
CA GLY A 58 13.62 5.52 -1.27
C GLY A 58 13.67 6.27 -2.60
N CYS A 59 14.21 5.67 -3.66
CA CYS A 59 14.36 6.25 -4.99
C CYS A 59 13.41 5.65 -6.00
N MET A 60 12.81 4.50 -5.68
CA MET A 60 11.77 3.86 -6.48
C MET A 60 10.42 4.50 -6.17
N ASN A 61 9.70 4.92 -7.20
CA ASN A 61 8.42 5.60 -6.99
C ASN A 61 7.39 5.38 -8.11
N MET A 62 7.67 4.54 -9.11
CA MET A 62 6.78 4.43 -10.25
C MET A 62 6.75 3.06 -10.92
N PHE A 63 5.58 2.79 -11.51
CA PHE A 63 5.38 1.87 -12.62
C PHE A 63 4.88 2.63 -13.83
N THR A 64 5.19 2.17 -15.04
CA THR A 64 4.61 2.72 -16.26
C THR A 64 3.16 2.23 -16.48
N GLN A 65 2.44 2.85 -17.42
CA GLN A 65 1.08 2.41 -17.78
C GLN A 65 1.10 1.02 -18.45
N GLY A 66 2.11 0.74 -19.26
CA GLY A 66 2.31 -0.57 -19.86
C GLY A 66 2.55 -1.66 -18.82
N GLN A 67 3.39 -1.38 -17.82
CA GLN A 67 3.61 -2.28 -16.69
C GLN A 67 2.32 -2.52 -15.89
N LYS A 68 1.55 -1.47 -15.59
CA LYS A 68 0.23 -1.57 -14.96
C LYS A 68 -0.71 -2.46 -15.76
N SER A 69 -0.81 -2.24 -17.06
CA SER A 69 -1.69 -3.03 -17.95
C SER A 69 -1.29 -4.51 -17.93
N ARG A 70 0.01 -4.80 -17.95
CA ARG A 70 0.53 -6.17 -17.89
C ARG A 70 0.25 -6.82 -16.53
N MET A 71 0.42 -6.10 -15.42
CA MET A 71 0.06 -6.57 -14.07
C MET A 71 -1.42 -6.91 -13.96
N VAL A 72 -2.30 -6.02 -14.43
CA VAL A 72 -3.76 -6.25 -14.42
C VAL A 72 -4.12 -7.46 -15.26
N SER A 73 -3.53 -7.63 -16.44
CA SER A 73 -3.75 -8.79 -17.28
C SER A 73 -3.31 -10.09 -16.60
N ALA A 74 -2.16 -10.08 -15.95
CA ALA A 74 -1.67 -11.23 -15.20
C ALA A 74 -2.60 -11.60 -14.01
N ILE A 75 -3.10 -10.60 -13.29
CA ILE A 75 -4.07 -10.81 -12.20
C ILE A 75 -5.36 -11.44 -12.77
N ASN A 76 -5.89 -10.90 -13.85
CA ASN A 76 -7.11 -11.43 -14.48
C ASN A 76 -6.97 -12.90 -14.90
N VAL A 77 -5.81 -13.27 -15.44
CA VAL A 77 -5.58 -14.62 -15.95
C VAL A 77 -5.23 -15.61 -14.85
N TYR A 78 -4.31 -15.24 -13.96
CA TYR A 78 -3.72 -16.21 -13.01
C TYR A 78 -4.22 -16.03 -11.57
N ARG A 79 -4.84 -14.93 -11.24
CA ARG A 79 -5.26 -14.57 -9.87
C ARG A 79 -6.61 -13.85 -9.84
N SER A 80 -7.53 -14.19 -10.73
CA SER A 80 -8.85 -13.56 -10.85
C SER A 80 -9.64 -13.54 -9.53
N GLN A 81 -9.37 -14.49 -8.63
CA GLN A 81 -10.00 -14.53 -7.31
C GLN A 81 -9.66 -13.31 -6.43
N ILE A 82 -8.50 -12.65 -6.65
CA ILE A 82 -8.14 -11.43 -5.92
C ILE A 82 -9.13 -10.29 -6.24
N LEU A 83 -9.62 -10.24 -7.47
CA LEU A 83 -10.58 -9.22 -7.91
C LEU A 83 -11.96 -9.40 -7.30
N ASN A 84 -12.28 -10.61 -6.85
CA ASN A 84 -13.53 -10.95 -6.17
C ASN A 84 -13.38 -10.95 -4.64
N SER A 85 -12.23 -10.53 -4.14
CA SER A 85 -12.01 -10.45 -2.70
C SER A 85 -12.85 -9.35 -2.10
N THR A 86 -13.76 -9.71 -1.22
CA THR A 86 -14.60 -8.77 -0.45
C THR A 86 -13.92 -8.23 0.80
N ILE A 87 -12.65 -8.59 1.03
CA ILE A 87 -11.90 -8.15 2.22
C ILE A 87 -11.83 -6.62 2.31
N CYS A 88 -11.75 -5.93 1.16
CA CYS A 88 -11.77 -4.48 1.12
C CYS A 88 -13.19 -3.89 1.07
N ASP A 89 -14.19 -4.65 0.62
CA ASP A 89 -15.57 -4.20 0.57
C ASP A 89 -16.24 -4.26 1.95
N SER A 90 -15.77 -5.16 2.81
CA SER A 90 -16.26 -5.30 4.19
C SER A 90 -15.56 -4.39 5.20
N LEU A 91 -14.70 -3.49 4.75
CA LEU A 91 -14.26 -2.35 5.54
C LEU A 91 -15.27 -1.20 5.46
N THR A 92 -16.55 -1.49 5.35
CA THR A 92 -17.52 -0.65 6.01
C THR A 92 -17.29 -0.86 7.52
N THR A 93 -16.34 -0.18 8.09
CA THR A 93 -16.38 0.19 9.51
C THR A 93 -17.54 1.17 9.72
N SER A 94 -18.69 0.85 9.20
CA SER A 94 -19.94 1.33 9.74
C SER A 94 -20.29 0.41 10.92
N ILE A 95 -19.46 0.47 11.93
CA ILE A 95 -19.97 0.32 13.28
C ILE A 95 -20.93 1.49 13.37
N THR A 96 -22.21 1.23 13.14
CA THR A 96 -23.24 2.18 13.48
C THR A 96 -23.09 2.37 14.99
N GLU A 97 -22.65 3.57 15.40
CA GLU A 97 -22.44 3.94 16.82
C GLU A 97 -23.60 3.50 17.71
N THR A 98 -24.80 3.41 17.14
CA THR A 98 -26.04 3.01 17.82
C THR A 98 -26.05 1.56 18.28
N GLU A 99 -25.46 0.62 17.56
CA GLU A 99 -25.46 -0.80 17.97
C GLU A 99 -24.41 -1.10 19.04
N MET A 100 -23.28 -0.40 19.03
CA MET A 100 -22.28 -0.55 20.10
C MET A 100 -22.74 0.05 21.41
N ILE A 101 -23.39 1.21 21.40
CA ILE A 101 -23.84 1.89 22.62
C ILE A 101 -24.90 1.05 23.37
N ASN A 102 -25.78 0.36 22.66
CA ASN A 102 -26.82 -0.45 23.28
C ASN A 102 -26.27 -1.73 23.93
N ASN A 103 -25.08 -2.22 23.50
CA ASN A 103 -24.47 -3.41 24.10
C ASN A 103 -23.44 -3.10 25.21
N ILE A 104 -23.18 -1.83 25.50
CA ILE A 104 -22.13 -1.43 26.46
C ILE A 104 -22.65 -1.26 27.88
N LYS A 105 -23.98 -1.25 28.09
CA LYS A 105 -24.56 -0.92 29.40
C LYS A 105 -24.18 -1.83 30.58
N ASP A 106 -23.73 -3.06 30.31
CA ASP A 106 -23.34 -4.02 31.33
C ASP A 106 -21.89 -4.50 31.23
N ASN A 107 -21.04 -3.85 30.46
CA ASN A 107 -19.71 -4.33 30.15
C ASN A 107 -18.63 -3.57 30.91
N LYS A 108 -17.64 -4.31 31.40
CA LYS A 108 -16.45 -3.72 32.00
C LYS A 108 -15.60 -3.00 30.96
N ILE A 109 -15.25 -1.76 31.27
CA ILE A 109 -14.41 -0.90 30.42
C ILE A 109 -13.03 -0.81 31.07
N PHE A 110 -12.01 -1.15 30.32
CA PHE A 110 -10.61 -1.04 30.74
C PHE A 110 -9.85 -0.08 29.82
N ASP A 111 -8.91 0.66 30.39
CA ASP A 111 -7.94 1.38 29.57
C ASP A 111 -6.79 0.45 29.13
N ILE A 112 -5.87 0.98 28.31
CA ILE A 112 -4.72 0.20 27.83
C ILE A 112 -3.74 -0.23 28.94
N LEU A 113 -3.85 0.33 30.14
CA LEU A 113 -3.07 -0.03 31.33
C LEU A 113 -3.81 -1.06 32.21
N GLY A 114 -4.96 -1.54 31.79
CA GLY A 114 -5.77 -2.50 32.50
C GLY A 114 -6.57 -1.93 33.68
N ARG A 115 -6.71 -0.60 33.81
CA ARG A 115 -7.53 0.03 34.85
C ARG A 115 -9.00 0.00 34.45
N GLU A 116 -9.86 -0.51 35.35
CA GLU A 116 -11.30 -0.53 35.13
C GLU A 116 -11.93 0.86 35.35
N TRP A 117 -12.77 1.27 34.41
CA TRP A 117 -13.54 2.50 34.47
C TRP A 117 -14.98 2.17 34.80
N LYS A 118 -15.49 2.75 35.93
CA LYS A 118 -16.84 2.56 36.41
C LYS A 118 -17.75 3.73 36.00
N CYS A 119 -17.79 4.02 34.72
CA CYS A 119 -18.66 5.05 34.13
C CYS A 119 -19.11 4.61 32.73
N ASP A 120 -20.12 5.27 32.21
CA ASP A 120 -20.61 5.00 30.88
C ASP A 120 -19.54 5.42 29.84
N PHE A 121 -19.50 4.73 28.70
CA PHE A 121 -18.53 5.01 27.62
C PHE A 121 -18.59 6.48 27.19
N ILE A 122 -19.78 7.08 27.23
CA ILE A 122 -19.99 8.47 26.82
C ILE A 122 -19.25 9.47 27.72
N ASP A 123 -19.05 9.14 28.97
CA ASP A 123 -18.41 10.02 29.99
C ASP A 123 -16.87 9.86 30.04
N LEU A 124 -16.33 8.88 29.30
CA LEU A 124 -14.89 8.67 29.26
C LEU A 124 -14.17 9.81 28.56
N PRO A 125 -12.96 10.19 29.00
CA PRO A 125 -12.12 11.08 28.23
C PRO A 125 -11.72 10.46 26.88
N PRO A 126 -11.29 11.26 25.89
CA PRO A 126 -10.74 10.72 24.66
C PRO A 126 -9.57 9.78 24.94
N GLY A 127 -9.56 8.60 24.31
CA GLY A 127 -8.56 7.59 24.61
C GLY A 127 -8.82 6.26 23.91
N ILE A 128 -8.04 5.26 24.31
CA ILE A 128 -8.16 3.89 23.83
C ILE A 128 -8.66 3.03 24.98
N TYR A 129 -9.72 2.28 24.75
CA TYR A 129 -10.37 1.43 25.74
C TYR A 129 -10.57 0.02 25.21
N ILE A 130 -10.67 -0.93 26.11
CA ILE A 130 -10.97 -2.34 25.83
C ILE A 130 -12.33 -2.65 26.45
N ILE A 131 -13.29 -3.04 25.61
CA ILE A 131 -14.64 -3.39 26.00
C ILE A 131 -14.97 -4.74 25.35
N ASN A 132 -15.31 -5.75 26.12
CA ASN A 132 -15.59 -7.10 25.61
C ASN A 132 -14.46 -7.66 24.73
N ASN A 133 -13.22 -7.49 25.13
CA ASN A 133 -12.02 -7.86 24.36
C ASN A 133 -11.81 -7.11 23.03
N ASN A 134 -12.65 -6.11 22.75
CA ASN A 134 -12.50 -5.27 21.58
C ASN A 134 -11.82 -3.94 21.95
N LYS A 135 -10.87 -3.53 21.11
CA LYS A 135 -10.20 -2.23 21.25
C LYS A 135 -11.07 -1.15 20.64
N ILE A 136 -11.47 -0.17 21.44
CA ILE A 136 -12.32 0.95 21.02
C ILE A 136 -11.57 2.26 21.19
N PHE A 137 -11.69 3.13 20.22
CA PHE A 137 -11.14 4.48 20.25
C PHE A 137 -12.25 5.48 20.55
N LYS A 138 -12.03 6.35 21.53
CA LYS A 138 -12.90 7.51 21.77
C LYS A 138 -12.16 8.76 21.37
N ILE A 139 -12.72 9.53 20.45
CA ILE A 139 -12.18 10.81 19.99
C ILE A 139 -12.93 11.98 20.62
N LYS A 140 -12.28 13.13 20.69
CA LYS A 140 -12.85 14.35 21.27
C LYS A 140 -14.03 14.81 20.41
N GLY A 141 -15.23 14.94 21.01
CA GLY A 141 -16.44 15.42 20.32
C GLY A 141 -17.46 14.32 19.96
N GLN A 142 -17.19 13.05 20.23
CA GLN A 142 -18.22 12.00 20.21
C GLN A 142 -19.09 12.10 21.48
N LYS A 143 -20.38 12.30 21.27
CA LYS A 143 -21.41 12.24 22.31
C LYS A 143 -22.16 10.93 22.21
#